data_7cf65d262a3596f7b75cbafbea5d4e2a
#
_entry.id   7cf65d262a3596f7b75cbafbea5d4e2a
#
_cell.length_a   1.000
_cell.length_b   1.000
_cell.length_c   1.000
_cell.angle_alpha   90.00
_cell.angle_beta   90.00
_cell.angle_gamma   90.00
#
_symmetry.space_group_name_H-M   'P 1'
#
loop_
_entity.id
_entity.type
_entity.pdbx_description
1 polymer ?
#
loop_
_entity_poly.entity_id
_entity_poly.type
_entity_poly.pdbx_seq_one_letter_code
_entity_poly.pdbx_strand_id
1 'polypeptide(L)'
;VLGDVVCGGFAVPIREGYATDIYIVSSGELMSLYAATNIAKGVKRFALRGGVRLGGIIGNSRNTPNEKNLLEEFAKRLNTKLIAFIPRDVVVNKAENNRQTVLQYAPESEQAQIYRDLSKVLVENAELSVPTPMTFEELEKLVEKYGN
;
A
#
# COMPACT_ATOMS: atom_id res chain seq x y z
N VAL A 1 -10.33 8.34 2.93
CA VAL A 1 -9.74 9.37 2.05
C VAL A 1 -8.68 8.71 1.17
N LEU A 2 -8.74 8.95 -0.15
CA LEU A 2 -7.71 8.52 -1.09
C LEU A 2 -6.77 9.70 -1.37
N GLY A 3 -5.48 9.47 -1.26
CA GLY A 3 -4.43 10.45 -1.55
C GLY A 3 -3.49 9.94 -2.62
N ASP A 4 -3.02 10.83 -3.49
CA ASP A 4 -2.01 10.54 -4.50
C ASP A 4 -0.66 11.14 -4.07
N VAL A 5 0.43 10.51 -4.50
CA VAL A 5 1.80 10.99 -4.26
C VAL A 5 2.13 12.23 -5.10
N VAL A 6 1.40 12.44 -6.20
CA VAL A 6 1.62 13.57 -7.11
C VAL A 6 1.19 14.88 -6.45
N CYS A 7 2.01 15.91 -6.60
CA CYS A 7 1.73 17.26 -6.08
C CYS A 7 1.46 17.35 -4.57
N GLY A 8 1.93 16.39 -3.79
CA GLY A 8 1.76 16.40 -2.33
C GLY A 8 0.32 16.12 -1.86
N GLY A 9 -0.55 15.57 -2.73
CA GLY A 9 -1.96 15.31 -2.42
C GLY A 9 -2.18 14.44 -1.20
N PHE A 10 -1.27 13.51 -0.90
CA PHE A 10 -1.35 12.67 0.29
C PHE A 10 -1.16 13.44 1.60
N ALA A 11 -0.47 14.57 1.58
CA ALA A 11 -0.15 15.33 2.78
C ALA A 11 -1.31 16.19 3.29
N VAL A 12 -2.23 16.59 2.40
CA VAL A 12 -3.35 17.47 2.75
C VAL A 12 -4.31 16.81 3.75
N PRO A 13 -4.83 15.59 3.52
CA PRO A 13 -5.71 14.94 4.49
C PRO A 13 -5.07 14.72 5.86
N ILE A 14 -3.75 14.49 5.90
CA ILE A 14 -2.99 14.33 7.13
C ILE A 14 -2.88 15.67 7.87
N ARG A 15 -2.47 16.71 7.16
CA ARG A 15 -2.27 18.05 7.73
C ARG A 15 -3.55 18.64 8.30
N GLU A 16 -4.66 18.45 7.60
CA GLU A 16 -5.97 18.97 8.01
C GLU A 16 -6.68 18.07 9.05
N GLY A 17 -6.04 16.97 9.48
CA GLY A 17 -6.57 16.07 10.50
C GLY A 17 -7.71 15.14 10.04
N TYR A 18 -7.91 14.99 8.72
CA TYR A 18 -8.93 14.09 8.16
C TYR A 18 -8.47 12.62 8.12
N ALA A 19 -7.18 12.37 8.24
CA ALA A 19 -6.60 11.03 8.21
C ALA A 19 -5.55 10.89 9.33
N THR A 20 -5.75 9.89 10.19
CA THR A 20 -4.84 9.51 11.27
C THR A 20 -4.14 8.20 10.99
N ASP A 21 -4.83 7.25 10.39
CA ASP A 21 -4.35 5.92 10.07
C ASP A 21 -4.07 5.86 8.57
N ILE A 22 -2.80 5.68 8.24
CA ILE A 22 -2.33 5.74 6.85
C ILE A 22 -2.00 4.32 6.39
N TYR A 23 -2.54 3.96 5.24
CA TYR A 23 -2.21 2.72 4.52
C TYR A 23 -1.59 3.08 3.18
N ILE A 24 -0.48 2.44 2.84
CA ILE A 24 0.24 2.73 1.59
C ILE A 24 -0.02 1.58 0.61
N VAL A 25 -0.56 1.92 -0.57
CA VAL A 25 -0.72 0.96 -1.67
C VAL A 25 0.53 1.02 -2.54
N SER A 26 1.15 -0.13 -2.78
CA SER A 26 2.38 -0.23 -3.59
C SER A 26 2.43 -1.53 -4.37
N SER A 27 3.16 -1.53 -5.48
CA SER A 27 3.62 -2.75 -6.19
C SER A 27 5.09 -3.02 -5.87
N GLY A 28 5.61 -4.16 -6.37
CA GLY A 28 7.03 -4.54 -6.23
C GLY A 28 7.99 -3.80 -7.18
N GLU A 29 7.52 -2.87 -8.00
CA GLU A 29 8.36 -2.09 -8.89
C GLU A 29 9.17 -1.03 -8.11
N LEU A 30 10.45 -0.84 -8.46
CA LEU A 30 11.35 0.06 -7.75
C LEU A 30 10.77 1.47 -7.55
N MET A 31 10.16 2.05 -8.60
CA MET A 31 9.59 3.40 -8.51
C MET A 31 8.33 3.46 -7.64
N SER A 32 7.55 2.37 -7.56
CA SER A 32 6.42 2.27 -6.64
C SER A 32 6.90 2.23 -5.18
N LEU A 33 7.94 1.45 -4.89
CA LEU A 33 8.57 1.37 -3.56
C LEU A 33 9.22 2.70 -3.17
N TYR A 34 9.82 3.40 -4.13
CA TYR A 34 10.37 4.74 -3.91
C TYR A 34 9.27 5.75 -3.53
N ALA A 35 8.15 5.74 -4.26
CA ALA A 35 6.99 6.56 -3.94
C ALA A 35 6.42 6.23 -2.56
N ALA A 36 6.27 4.93 -2.25
CA ALA A 36 5.83 4.46 -0.94
C ALA A 36 6.76 4.93 0.20
N THR A 37 8.08 4.89 -0.03
CA THR A 37 9.07 5.41 0.93
C THR A 37 8.92 6.92 1.14
N ASN A 38 8.62 7.70 0.10
CA ASN A 38 8.38 9.13 0.24
C ASN A 38 7.09 9.45 1.02
N ILE A 39 6.03 8.65 0.83
CA ILE A 39 4.85 8.73 1.68
C ILE A 39 5.22 8.42 3.13
N ALA A 40 5.98 7.35 3.37
CA ALA A 40 6.42 6.97 4.72
C ALA A 40 7.25 8.07 5.40
N LYS A 41 8.12 8.79 4.65
CA LYS A 41 8.82 9.99 5.16
C LYS A 41 7.85 11.06 5.63
N GLY A 42 6.79 11.30 4.83
CA GLY A 42 5.72 12.23 5.19
C GLY A 42 4.97 11.79 6.45
N VAL A 43 4.55 10.54 6.53
CA VAL A 43 3.88 9.97 7.71
C VAL A 43 4.76 10.10 8.96
N LYS A 44 6.05 9.76 8.87
CA LYS A 44 6.99 9.93 10.00
C LYS A 44 7.06 11.38 10.47
N ARG A 45 7.15 12.33 9.54
CA ARG A 45 7.20 13.75 9.85
C ARG A 45 5.96 14.24 10.59
N PHE A 46 4.79 13.78 10.17
CA PHE A 46 3.52 14.13 10.82
C PHE A 46 3.33 13.36 12.14
N ALA A 47 3.80 12.11 12.23
CA ALA A 47 3.75 11.32 13.46
C ALA A 47 4.48 11.97 14.63
N LEU A 48 5.57 12.70 14.36
CA LEU A 48 6.33 13.45 15.37
C LEU A 48 5.59 14.70 15.88
N ARG A 49 4.58 15.17 15.15
CA ARG A 49 3.79 16.37 15.46
C ARG A 49 2.38 16.07 15.96
N GLY A 50 1.91 14.84 15.79
CA GLY A 50 0.53 14.47 16.12
C GLY A 50 0.28 12.97 16.06
N GLY A 51 -0.99 12.55 16.07
CA GLY A 51 -1.47 11.17 16.20
C GLY A 51 -1.40 10.31 14.94
N VAL A 52 -0.77 10.76 13.85
CA VAL A 52 -0.73 10.02 12.58
C VAL A 52 0.19 8.80 12.69
N ARG A 53 -0.26 7.67 12.16
CA ARG A 53 0.48 6.40 12.18
C ARG A 53 0.33 5.65 10.85
N LEU A 54 1.29 4.78 10.56
CA LEU A 54 1.24 3.84 9.44
C LEU A 54 0.59 2.55 9.91
N GLY A 55 -0.52 2.16 9.26
CA GLY A 55 -1.26 0.93 9.55
C GLY A 55 -0.80 -0.27 8.74
N GLY A 56 -0.09 -0.05 7.63
CA GLY A 56 0.44 -1.15 6.82
C GLY A 56 0.64 -0.82 5.36
N ILE A 57 1.18 -1.80 4.65
CA ILE A 57 1.32 -1.80 3.19
C ILE A 57 0.23 -2.70 2.60
N ILE A 58 -0.39 -2.25 1.53
CA ILE A 58 -1.29 -3.03 0.69
C ILE A 58 -0.56 -3.27 -0.63
N GLY A 59 -0.21 -4.52 -0.90
CA GLY A 59 0.41 -4.92 -2.15
C GLY A 59 -0.63 -4.96 -3.28
N ASN A 60 -0.43 -4.18 -4.33
CA ASN A 60 -1.24 -4.23 -5.55
C ASN A 60 -0.36 -4.74 -6.70
N SER A 61 -0.47 -6.03 -7.00
CA SER A 61 0.48 -6.74 -7.85
C SER A 61 0.53 -6.22 -9.30
N ARG A 62 1.76 -6.13 -9.79
CA ARG A 62 2.08 -5.93 -11.21
C ARG A 62 2.70 -7.18 -11.83
N ASN A 63 2.65 -8.32 -11.10
CA ASN A 63 3.24 -9.60 -11.48
C ASN A 63 4.77 -9.53 -11.67
N THR A 64 5.45 -8.74 -10.86
CA THR A 64 6.92 -8.77 -10.82
C THR A 64 7.40 -10.03 -10.08
N PRO A 65 8.60 -10.56 -10.40
CA PRO A 65 9.14 -11.74 -9.72
C PRO A 65 9.17 -11.57 -8.20
N ASN A 66 8.83 -12.62 -7.46
CA ASN A 66 8.86 -12.65 -6.00
C ASN A 66 8.18 -11.45 -5.30
N GLU A 67 7.23 -10.80 -5.97
CA GLU A 67 6.65 -9.52 -5.56
C GLU A 67 6.10 -9.52 -4.14
N LYS A 68 5.40 -10.58 -3.74
CA LYS A 68 4.85 -10.69 -2.38
C LYS A 68 5.94 -10.71 -1.32
N ASN A 69 6.98 -11.53 -1.51
CA ASN A 69 8.11 -11.63 -0.58
C ASN A 69 8.90 -10.31 -0.52
N LEU A 70 9.06 -9.63 -1.65
CA LEU A 70 9.66 -8.29 -1.72
C LEU A 70 8.86 -7.28 -0.89
N LEU A 71 7.54 -7.25 -1.05
CA LEU A 71 6.67 -6.34 -0.32
C LEU A 71 6.59 -6.66 1.18
N GLU A 72 6.65 -7.92 1.58
CA GLU A 72 6.74 -8.34 2.98
C GLU A 72 8.03 -7.83 3.63
N GLU A 73 9.18 -8.01 2.96
CA GLU A 73 10.46 -7.50 3.48
C GLU A 73 10.52 -5.98 3.48
N PHE A 74 9.98 -5.33 2.45
CA PHE A 74 9.85 -3.87 2.38
C PHE A 74 9.02 -3.32 3.56
N ALA A 75 7.85 -3.90 3.81
CA ALA A 75 6.99 -3.50 4.92
C ALA A 75 7.71 -3.68 6.27
N LYS A 76 8.38 -4.81 6.48
CA LYS A 76 9.17 -5.07 7.69
C LYS A 76 10.26 -4.02 7.91
N ARG A 77 11.00 -3.63 6.87
CA ARG A 77 12.03 -2.59 6.97
C ARG A 77 11.45 -1.21 7.23
N LEU A 78 10.25 -0.93 6.75
CA LEU A 78 9.51 0.28 7.11
C LEU A 78 8.95 0.28 8.53
N ASN A 79 9.19 -0.76 9.33
CA ASN A 79 8.61 -0.96 10.67
C ASN A 79 7.07 -1.10 10.63
N THR A 80 6.57 -1.83 9.65
CA THR A 80 5.15 -2.15 9.50
C THR A 80 4.99 -3.55 8.91
N LYS A 81 3.81 -3.91 8.43
CA LYS A 81 3.54 -5.20 7.79
C LYS A 81 2.80 -5.06 6.47
N LEU A 82 2.91 -6.09 5.63
CA LEU A 82 2.04 -6.28 4.48
C LEU A 82 0.70 -6.82 4.99
N ILE A 83 -0.34 -5.99 4.97
CA ILE A 83 -1.66 -6.37 5.52
C ILE A 83 -2.55 -7.06 4.50
N ALA A 84 -2.32 -6.83 3.22
CA ALA A 84 -3.01 -7.50 2.12
C ALA A 84 -2.13 -7.53 0.88
N PHE A 85 -2.34 -8.55 0.05
CA PHE A 85 -1.74 -8.65 -1.28
C PHE A 85 -2.84 -8.92 -2.30
N ILE A 86 -3.02 -8.01 -3.24
CA ILE A 86 -4.05 -8.05 -4.27
C ILE A 86 -3.39 -8.52 -5.55
N PRO A 87 -3.62 -9.76 -6.00
CA PRO A 87 -3.09 -10.26 -7.26
C PRO A 87 -3.73 -9.51 -8.43
N ARG A 88 -2.99 -9.45 -9.54
CA ARG A 88 -3.54 -8.89 -10.77
C ARG A 88 -4.48 -9.90 -11.43
N ASP A 89 -5.73 -9.51 -11.62
CA ASP A 89 -6.74 -10.35 -12.25
C ASP A 89 -7.44 -9.62 -13.41
N VAL A 90 -7.70 -10.34 -14.48
CA VAL A 90 -8.41 -9.85 -15.67
C VAL A 90 -9.85 -9.42 -15.37
N VAL A 91 -10.45 -9.93 -14.30
CA VAL A 91 -11.79 -9.57 -13.86
C VAL A 91 -11.90 -8.08 -13.54
N VAL A 92 -10.82 -7.47 -13.06
CA VAL A 92 -10.75 -6.02 -12.76
C VAL A 92 -10.99 -5.22 -14.05
N ASN A 93 -10.25 -5.54 -15.13
CA ASN A 93 -10.41 -4.86 -16.40
C ASN A 93 -11.81 -5.10 -17.01
N LYS A 94 -12.36 -6.32 -16.86
CA LYS A 94 -13.72 -6.62 -17.32
C LYS A 94 -14.77 -5.81 -16.58
N ALA A 95 -14.66 -5.69 -15.26
CA ALA A 95 -15.55 -4.87 -14.45
C ALA A 95 -15.47 -3.38 -14.85
N GLU A 96 -14.25 -2.87 -14.99
CA GLU A 96 -13.99 -1.48 -15.42
C GLU A 96 -14.60 -1.17 -16.79
N ASN A 97 -14.43 -2.05 -17.79
CA ASN A 97 -15.02 -1.91 -19.10
C ASN A 97 -16.57 -1.88 -19.05
N ASN A 98 -17.16 -2.53 -18.06
CA ASN A 98 -18.59 -2.50 -17.80
C ASN A 98 -19.03 -1.36 -16.85
N ARG A 99 -18.11 -0.47 -16.47
CA ARG A 99 -18.36 0.64 -15.53
C ARG A 99 -18.93 0.17 -14.18
N GLN A 100 -18.43 -0.98 -13.73
CA GLN A 100 -18.82 -1.61 -12.47
C GLN A 100 -17.60 -1.87 -11.60
N THR A 101 -17.80 -1.95 -10.30
CA THR A 101 -16.78 -2.51 -9.41
C THR A 101 -16.71 -4.02 -9.59
N VAL A 102 -15.60 -4.64 -9.19
CA VAL A 102 -15.48 -6.13 -9.20
C VAL A 102 -16.58 -6.76 -8.35
N LEU A 103 -16.93 -6.16 -7.23
CA LEU A 103 -18.00 -6.63 -6.34
C LEU A 103 -19.40 -6.60 -6.98
N GLN A 104 -19.63 -5.69 -7.94
CA GLN A 104 -20.88 -5.62 -8.70
C GLN A 104 -20.87 -6.56 -9.90
N TYR A 105 -19.72 -6.61 -10.62
CA TYR A 105 -19.58 -7.36 -11.86
C TYR A 105 -19.46 -8.88 -11.63
N ALA A 106 -18.65 -9.27 -10.66
CA ALA A 106 -18.34 -10.67 -10.36
C ALA A 106 -18.27 -10.90 -8.83
N PRO A 107 -19.42 -10.79 -8.11
CA PRO A 107 -19.46 -10.83 -6.65
C PRO A 107 -18.92 -12.13 -6.04
N GLU A 108 -19.00 -13.23 -6.76
CA GLU A 108 -18.52 -14.55 -6.31
C GLU A 108 -17.08 -14.86 -6.74
N SER A 109 -16.39 -13.93 -7.37
CA SER A 109 -14.99 -14.12 -7.79
C SER A 109 -14.05 -14.09 -6.59
N GLU A 110 -12.91 -14.79 -6.72
CA GLU A 110 -11.82 -14.73 -5.74
C GLU A 110 -11.34 -13.29 -5.51
N GLN A 111 -11.26 -12.51 -6.58
CA GLN A 111 -10.88 -11.10 -6.51
C GLN A 111 -11.86 -10.28 -5.66
N ALA A 112 -13.18 -10.53 -5.78
CA ALA A 112 -14.19 -9.87 -4.94
C ALA A 112 -14.02 -10.25 -3.46
N GLN A 113 -13.68 -11.52 -3.19
CA GLN A 113 -13.42 -11.97 -1.81
C GLN A 113 -12.18 -11.29 -1.21
N ILE A 114 -11.10 -11.13 -1.99
CA ILE A 114 -9.89 -10.40 -1.56
C ILE A 114 -10.23 -8.97 -1.15
N TYR A 115 -11.09 -8.28 -1.89
CA TYR A 115 -11.51 -6.91 -1.51
C TYR A 115 -12.39 -6.88 -0.25
N ARG A 116 -13.24 -7.88 -0.04
CA ARG A 116 -14.01 -8.00 1.21
C ARG A 116 -13.10 -8.24 2.40
N ASP A 117 -12.11 -9.11 2.25
CA ASP A 117 -11.15 -9.43 3.30
C ASP A 117 -10.26 -8.23 3.61
N LEU A 118 -9.81 -7.50 2.59
CA LEU A 118 -9.09 -6.23 2.77
C LEU A 118 -9.92 -5.25 3.60
N SER A 119 -11.21 -5.10 3.31
CA SER A 119 -12.06 -4.16 4.05
C SER A 119 -12.17 -4.52 5.53
N LYS A 120 -12.27 -5.81 5.86
CA LYS A 120 -12.27 -6.30 7.25
C LYS A 120 -10.94 -6.00 7.95
N VAL A 121 -9.82 -6.34 7.28
CA VAL A 121 -8.48 -6.07 7.82
C VAL A 121 -8.29 -4.58 8.12
N LEU A 122 -8.74 -3.69 7.24
CA LEU A 122 -8.62 -2.24 7.46
C LEU A 122 -9.44 -1.75 8.66
N VAL A 123 -10.63 -2.32 8.89
CA VAL A 123 -11.50 -1.94 10.01
C VAL A 123 -10.97 -2.49 11.34
N GLU A 124 -10.43 -3.70 11.33
CA GLU A 124 -9.99 -4.42 12.53
C GLU A 124 -8.54 -4.13 12.93
N ASN A 125 -7.74 -3.51 12.05
CA ASN A 125 -6.31 -3.31 12.30
C ASN A 125 -6.05 -2.30 13.41
N ALA A 126 -5.51 -2.78 14.52
CA ALA A 126 -5.07 -1.96 15.65
C ALA A 126 -3.54 -1.77 15.71
N GLU A 127 -2.80 -2.42 14.80
CA GLU A 127 -1.35 -2.33 14.77
C GLU A 127 -0.89 -1.13 13.93
N LEU A 128 -0.58 -0.06 14.62
CA LEU A 128 -0.15 1.21 14.04
C LEU A 128 1.29 1.51 14.45
N SER A 129 2.10 2.01 13.53
CA SER A 129 3.52 2.28 13.77
C SER A 129 3.97 3.66 13.26
N VAL A 130 5.13 4.09 13.74
CA VAL A 130 5.89 5.17 13.12
C VAL A 130 6.86 4.54 12.12
N PRO A 131 6.77 4.86 10.82
CA PRO A 131 7.60 4.20 9.82
C PRO A 131 9.07 4.58 9.92
N THR A 132 9.93 3.65 9.45
CA THR A 132 11.37 3.84 9.24
C THR A 132 11.65 3.88 7.73
N PRO A 133 11.65 5.07 7.09
CA PRO A 133 11.85 5.17 5.65
C PRO A 133 13.24 4.71 5.21
N MET A 134 13.30 4.04 4.07
CA MET A 134 14.53 3.55 3.46
C MET A 134 15.16 4.63 2.58
N THR A 135 16.47 4.50 2.34
CA THR A 135 17.19 5.26 1.30
C THR A 135 16.92 4.64 -0.07
N PHE A 136 17.22 5.38 -1.14
CA PHE A 136 17.09 4.84 -2.50
C PHE A 136 18.04 3.66 -2.74
N GLU A 137 19.28 3.75 -2.26
CA GLU A 137 20.27 2.65 -2.36
C GLU A 137 19.82 1.36 -1.64
N GLU A 138 19.17 1.50 -0.48
CA GLU A 138 18.60 0.35 0.23
C GLU A 138 17.45 -0.28 -0.54
N LEU A 139 16.64 0.52 -1.24
CA LEU A 139 15.57 0.04 -2.12
C LEU A 139 16.12 -0.71 -3.33
N GLU A 140 17.14 -0.16 -4.00
CA GLU A 140 17.79 -0.83 -5.13
C GLU A 140 18.32 -2.21 -4.72
N LYS A 141 19.07 -2.29 -3.63
CA LYS A 141 19.57 -3.57 -3.10
C LYS A 141 18.45 -4.55 -2.74
N LEU A 142 17.34 -4.05 -2.23
CA LEU A 142 16.18 -4.87 -1.91
C LEU A 142 15.53 -5.45 -3.18
N VAL A 143 15.32 -4.61 -4.20
CA VAL A 143 14.74 -5.03 -5.47
C VAL A 143 15.65 -6.00 -6.21
N GLU A 144 16.96 -5.77 -6.26
CA GLU A 144 17.95 -6.70 -6.84
C GLU A 144 17.90 -8.08 -6.17
N LYS A 145 17.77 -8.13 -4.86
CA LYS A 145 17.69 -9.39 -4.10
C LYS A 145 16.49 -10.26 -4.46
N TYR A 146 15.35 -9.65 -4.79
CA TYR A 146 14.09 -10.34 -5.04
C TYR A 146 13.68 -10.37 -6.52
N GLY A 147 14.25 -9.50 -7.36
CA GLY A 147 13.91 -9.35 -8.77
C GLY A 147 14.63 -10.32 -9.71
N ASN A 148 15.54 -11.15 -9.18
CA ASN A 148 16.28 -12.16 -9.94
C ASN A 148 15.72 -13.56 -9.71
#